data_54e2070473aaa9501531ca7d63759d50
#
_entry.id   54e2070473aaa9501531ca7d63759d50
#
_cell.length_a   1.000
_cell.length_b   1.000
_cell.length_c   1.000
_cell.angle_alpha   90.00
_cell.angle_beta   90.00
_cell.angle_gamma   90.00
#
_symmetry.space_group_name_H-M   'P 1'
#
loop_
_entity.id
_entity.type
_entity.pdbx_description
1 polymer ?
#
loop_
_entity_poly.entity_id
_entity_poly.type
_entity_poly.pdbx_seq_one_letter_code
_entity_poly.pdbx_strand_id
1 'polypeptide(L)'
;MANAVTFTYKNVNYTLDFDRNTAVLLEQQGFSVENVYTKPNTYVPMIFYYAFAKYHKHIKRNLVDEIFEKMPKKMELIKALVDLYLETGNTLFDEPTGDEGNLTWEQNG
;
A
#
# COMPACT_ATOMS: atom_id res chain seq x y z
N MET A 1 2.08 -13.32 -6.04
CA MET A 1 1.44 -12.34 -5.13
C MET A 1 2.38 -12.00 -3.98
N ALA A 2 2.48 -10.73 -3.68
CA ALA A 2 3.26 -10.31 -2.52
C ALA A 2 2.49 -10.61 -1.24
N ASN A 3 3.21 -10.98 -0.20
CA ASN A 3 2.62 -11.24 1.11
C ASN A 3 2.71 -10.00 1.98
N ALA A 4 1.75 -9.84 2.88
CA ALA A 4 1.79 -8.77 3.86
C ALA A 4 3.11 -8.81 4.64
N VAL A 5 3.56 -7.64 5.07
CA VAL A 5 4.76 -7.52 5.91
C VAL A 5 4.35 -7.62 7.37
N THR A 6 4.96 -8.51 8.11
CA THR A 6 4.65 -8.68 9.53
C THR A 6 5.91 -8.53 10.38
N PHE A 7 5.75 -7.96 11.56
CA PHE A 7 6.85 -7.81 12.50
C PHE A 7 6.31 -7.59 13.92
N THR A 8 7.18 -7.71 14.89
CA THR A 8 6.86 -7.46 16.30
C THR A 8 7.72 -6.31 16.82
N TYR A 9 7.10 -5.35 17.46
CA TYR A 9 7.80 -4.23 18.09
C TYR A 9 7.23 -4.00 19.49
N LYS A 10 8.09 -4.05 20.49
CA LYS A 10 7.70 -3.91 21.90
C LYS A 10 6.52 -4.81 22.26
N ASN A 11 6.63 -6.08 21.88
CA ASN A 11 5.65 -7.13 22.16
C ASN A 11 4.29 -6.94 21.47
N VAL A 12 4.19 -6.05 20.51
CA VAL A 12 2.98 -5.88 19.70
C VAL A 12 3.27 -6.37 18.28
N ASN A 13 2.36 -7.18 17.76
CA ASN A 13 2.46 -7.70 16.39
C ASN A 13 1.80 -6.72 15.43
N TYR A 14 2.53 -6.37 14.37
CA TYR A 14 2.02 -5.47 13.34
C TYR A 14 1.96 -6.18 11.99
N THR A 15 0.95 -5.84 11.22
CA THR A 15 0.78 -6.31 9.84
C THR A 15 0.61 -5.11 8.94
N LEU A 16 1.49 -4.99 7.96
CA LEU A 16 1.44 -3.93 6.95
C LEU A 16 0.95 -4.52 5.65
N ASP A 17 -0.04 -3.88 5.05
CA ASP A 17 -0.64 -4.36 3.82
C ASP A 17 -1.43 -3.22 3.17
N PHE A 18 -1.85 -3.44 1.94
CA PHE A 18 -2.75 -2.53 1.24
C PHE A 18 -3.92 -3.30 0.67
N ASP A 19 -5.09 -2.67 0.72
CA ASP A 19 -6.25 -3.08 -0.06
C ASP A 19 -6.66 -1.89 -0.93
N ARG A 20 -7.74 -2.04 -1.69
CA ARG A 20 -8.17 -0.97 -2.58
C ARG A 20 -8.51 0.31 -1.82
N ASN A 21 -9.14 0.18 -0.66
CA ASN A 21 -9.52 1.34 0.13
C ASN A 21 -8.29 2.10 0.65
N THR A 22 -7.31 1.40 1.18
CA THR A 22 -6.10 2.05 1.68
C THR A 22 -5.25 2.62 0.55
N ALA A 23 -5.26 1.96 -0.61
CA ALA A 23 -4.57 2.48 -1.79
C ALA A 23 -5.21 3.81 -2.24
N VAL A 24 -6.55 3.90 -2.23
CA VAL A 24 -7.23 5.14 -2.58
C VAL A 24 -6.85 6.26 -1.61
N LEU A 25 -6.83 5.96 -0.29
CA LEU A 25 -6.43 6.96 0.70
C LEU A 25 -5.02 7.48 0.42
N LEU A 26 -4.11 6.58 0.08
CA LEU A 26 -2.73 6.95 -0.24
C LEU A 26 -2.68 7.85 -1.48
N GLU A 27 -3.42 7.49 -2.52
CA GLU A 27 -3.47 8.28 -3.75
C GLU A 27 -4.06 9.68 -3.53
N GLN A 28 -5.02 9.80 -2.63
CA GLN A 28 -5.60 11.09 -2.28
C GLN A 28 -4.59 12.05 -1.64
N GLN A 29 -3.51 11.51 -1.10
CA GLN A 29 -2.42 12.32 -0.54
C GLN A 29 -1.38 12.73 -1.59
N GLY A 30 -1.62 12.43 -2.84
CA GLY A 30 -0.68 12.76 -3.91
C GLY A 30 0.43 11.75 -4.12
N PHE A 31 0.28 10.56 -3.57
CA PHE A 31 1.29 9.52 -3.67
C PHE A 31 1.46 9.04 -5.12
N SER A 32 2.70 8.81 -5.52
CA SER A 32 3.01 8.03 -6.71
C SER A 32 4.26 7.20 -6.45
N VAL A 33 4.36 6.04 -7.10
CA VAL A 33 5.51 5.15 -6.92
C VAL A 33 6.80 5.84 -7.36
N GLU A 34 6.76 6.58 -8.45
CA GLU A 34 7.93 7.32 -8.92
C GLU A 34 8.47 8.25 -7.83
N ASN A 35 7.58 8.92 -7.10
CA ASN A 35 7.98 9.89 -6.09
C ASN A 35 8.63 9.25 -4.87
N VAL A 36 8.39 7.97 -4.61
CA VAL A 36 9.08 7.24 -3.54
C VAL A 36 10.59 7.32 -3.75
N TYR A 37 11.03 7.19 -4.98
CA TYR A 37 12.46 7.13 -5.30
C TYR A 37 13.07 8.49 -5.61
N THR A 38 12.27 9.46 -6.07
CA THR A 38 12.76 10.78 -6.42
C THR A 38 12.56 11.82 -5.31
N LYS A 39 11.56 11.59 -4.44
CA LYS A 39 11.26 12.49 -3.33
C LYS A 39 11.05 11.67 -2.05
N PRO A 40 12.08 10.93 -1.61
CA PRO A 40 11.92 9.97 -0.53
C PRO A 40 11.56 10.59 0.82
N ASN A 41 12.02 11.81 1.09
CA ASN A 41 11.74 12.44 2.39
C ASN A 41 10.24 12.58 2.68
N THR A 42 9.44 12.76 1.63
CA THR A 42 7.99 12.91 1.77
C THR A 42 7.29 11.57 1.60
N TYR A 43 7.66 10.80 0.56
CA TYR A 43 6.83 9.67 0.13
C TYR A 43 7.22 8.34 0.75
N VAL A 44 8.43 8.18 1.26
CA VAL A 44 8.80 6.97 2.00
C VAL A 44 8.06 6.91 3.34
N PRO A 45 8.08 7.97 4.18
CA PRO A 45 7.27 7.94 5.40
C PRO A 45 5.77 7.79 5.10
N MET A 46 5.31 8.36 4.00
CA MET A 46 3.90 8.29 3.61
C MET A 46 3.45 6.86 3.34
N ILE A 47 4.16 6.12 2.47
CA ILE A 47 3.76 4.75 2.17
C ILE A 47 3.85 3.86 3.40
N PHE A 48 4.86 4.07 4.23
CA PHE A 48 5.00 3.29 5.45
C PHE A 48 3.82 3.53 6.39
N TYR A 49 3.47 4.79 6.63
CA TYR A 49 2.36 5.13 7.51
C TYR A 49 1.03 4.53 7.01
N TYR A 50 0.73 4.71 5.73
CA TYR A 50 -0.54 4.21 5.18
C TYR A 50 -0.62 2.69 5.11
N ALA A 51 0.53 2.00 5.11
CA ALA A 51 0.55 0.54 5.15
C ALA A 51 -0.01 -0.03 6.46
N PHE A 52 -0.05 0.76 7.53
CA PHE A 52 -0.67 0.34 8.79
C PHE A 52 -2.19 0.43 8.77
N ALA A 53 -2.77 1.24 7.89
CA ALA A 53 -4.18 1.63 7.98
C ALA A 53 -5.15 0.46 7.86
N LYS A 54 -4.80 -0.57 7.12
CA LYS A 54 -5.69 -1.72 6.92
C LYS A 54 -6.01 -2.44 8.23
N TYR A 55 -5.01 -2.66 9.07
CA TYR A 55 -5.14 -3.44 10.30
C TYR A 55 -4.95 -2.63 11.58
N HIS A 56 -4.41 -1.41 11.47
CA HIS A 56 -4.07 -0.60 12.63
C HIS A 56 -4.54 0.84 12.41
N LYS A 57 -5.84 1.02 12.27
CA LYS A 57 -6.45 2.30 11.86
C LYS A 57 -6.14 3.47 12.79
N HIS A 58 -5.92 3.18 14.05
CA HIS A 58 -5.76 4.24 15.06
C HIS A 58 -4.33 4.40 15.54
N ILE A 59 -3.37 3.81 14.84
CA ILE A 59 -1.97 3.94 15.22
C ILE A 59 -1.54 5.42 15.10
N LYS A 60 -0.78 5.89 16.09
CA LYS A 60 -0.33 7.27 16.08
C LYS A 60 0.89 7.45 15.20
N ARG A 61 0.94 8.60 14.52
CA ARG A 61 2.03 8.90 13.59
C ARG A 61 3.40 8.86 14.25
N ASN A 62 3.51 9.41 15.47
CA ASN A 62 4.79 9.40 16.15
C ASN A 62 5.29 8.00 16.47
N LEU A 63 4.39 7.07 16.76
CA LEU A 63 4.78 5.66 16.95
C LEU A 63 5.24 5.04 15.64
N VAL A 64 4.55 5.32 14.54
CA VAL A 64 4.95 4.84 13.21
C VAL A 64 6.35 5.34 12.87
N ASP A 65 6.63 6.60 13.13
CA ASP A 65 7.95 7.18 12.86
C ASP A 65 9.03 6.53 13.72
N GLU A 66 8.72 6.26 14.98
CA GLU A 66 9.64 5.55 15.88
C GLU A 66 9.95 4.15 15.34
N ILE A 67 8.92 3.44 14.93
CA ILE A 67 9.07 2.08 14.37
C ILE A 67 9.95 2.13 13.14
N PHE A 68 9.70 3.09 12.24
CA PHE A 68 10.48 3.18 11.00
C PHE A 68 11.96 3.35 11.27
N GLU A 69 12.32 4.17 12.26
CA GLU A 69 13.73 4.35 12.62
C GLU A 69 14.42 3.06 13.04
N LYS A 70 13.65 2.13 13.62
CA LYS A 70 14.19 0.85 14.10
C LYS A 70 14.17 -0.25 13.05
N MET A 71 13.50 -0.04 11.91
CA MET A 71 13.37 -1.08 10.90
C MET A 71 14.68 -1.35 10.19
N PRO A 72 15.10 -2.61 10.12
CA PRO A 72 16.25 -2.99 9.28
C PRO A 72 15.82 -3.14 7.82
N LYS A 73 16.79 -3.20 6.92
CA LYS A 73 16.56 -3.48 5.50
C LYS A 73 15.50 -2.57 4.88
N LYS A 74 15.64 -1.26 5.11
CA LYS A 74 14.61 -0.30 4.70
C LYS A 74 14.35 -0.30 3.20
N MET A 75 15.37 -0.45 2.38
CA MET A 75 15.18 -0.47 0.93
C MET A 75 14.28 -1.66 0.51
N GLU A 76 14.53 -2.84 1.09
CA GLU A 76 13.73 -4.03 0.80
C GLU A 76 12.31 -3.88 1.34
N LEU A 77 12.18 -3.27 2.52
CA LEU A 77 10.88 -3.00 3.12
C LEU A 77 10.03 -2.11 2.22
N ILE A 78 10.60 -1.01 1.76
CA ILE A 78 9.86 -0.06 0.92
C ILE A 78 9.48 -0.72 -0.41
N LYS A 79 10.38 -1.50 -0.98
CA LYS A 79 10.05 -2.23 -2.21
C LYS A 79 8.89 -3.20 -2.00
N ALA A 80 8.88 -3.91 -0.86
CA ALA A 80 7.78 -4.81 -0.54
C ALA A 80 6.45 -4.06 -0.41
N LEU A 81 6.47 -2.89 0.23
CA LEU A 81 5.25 -2.07 0.39
C LEU A 81 4.77 -1.52 -0.96
N VAL A 82 5.68 -1.12 -1.83
CA VAL A 82 5.32 -0.68 -3.18
C VAL A 82 4.66 -1.82 -3.95
N ASP A 83 5.20 -3.03 -3.84
CA ASP A 83 4.62 -4.19 -4.52
C ASP A 83 3.21 -4.48 -4.01
N LEU A 84 3.00 -4.40 -2.69
CA LEU A 84 1.66 -4.60 -2.11
C LEU A 84 0.69 -3.54 -2.60
N TYR A 85 1.14 -2.29 -2.66
CA TYR A 85 0.31 -1.21 -3.18
C TYR A 85 -0.07 -1.45 -4.64
N LEU A 86 0.90 -1.81 -5.47
CA LEU A 86 0.67 -2.03 -6.91
C LEU A 86 -0.30 -3.19 -7.15
N GLU A 87 -0.25 -4.23 -6.32
CA GLU A 87 -1.15 -5.36 -6.48
C GLU A 87 -2.62 -5.00 -6.28
N THR A 88 -2.92 -3.94 -5.54
CA THR A 88 -4.32 -3.54 -5.31
C THR A 88 -5.04 -3.18 -6.60
N GLY A 89 -4.30 -2.75 -7.63
CA GLY A 89 -4.88 -2.38 -8.91
C GLY A 89 -4.79 -3.45 -9.98
N ASN A 90 -4.20 -4.60 -9.67
CA ASN A 90 -3.92 -5.61 -10.71
C ASN A 90 -5.16 -6.12 -11.44
N THR A 91 -6.32 -6.17 -10.77
CA THR A 91 -7.53 -6.70 -11.39
C THR A 91 -8.39 -5.64 -12.06
N LEU A 92 -8.01 -4.35 -11.96
CA LEU A 92 -8.86 -3.26 -12.49
C LEU A 92 -8.93 -3.24 -14.01
N PHE A 93 -7.96 -3.82 -14.68
CA PHE A 93 -7.93 -3.90 -16.15
C PHE A 93 -8.16 -5.33 -16.65
N ASP A 94 -8.50 -6.25 -15.74
CA ASP A 94 -8.73 -7.64 -16.12
C ASP A 94 -10.10 -7.82 -16.75
N GLU A 95 -10.18 -8.74 -17.72
CA GLU A 95 -11.43 -9.09 -18.33
C GLU A 95 -12.20 -10.08 -17.43
N PRO A 96 -13.53 -9.98 -17.40
CA PRO A 96 -14.33 -10.93 -16.65
C PRO A 96 -14.23 -12.33 -17.26
N THR A 97 -14.41 -13.35 -16.40
CA THR A 97 -14.35 -14.75 -16.82
C THR A 97 -15.70 -15.40 -16.66
N GLY A 98 -15.94 -16.45 -17.46
CA GLY A 98 -17.18 -17.22 -17.39
C GLY A 98 -18.41 -16.38 -17.73
N ASP A 99 -19.51 -16.65 -17.05
CA ASP A 99 -20.80 -16.00 -17.30
C ASP A 99 -20.85 -14.55 -16.79
N GLU A 100 -19.81 -14.09 -16.13
CA GLU A 100 -19.74 -12.72 -15.64
C GLU A 100 -19.63 -11.70 -16.77
N GLY A 101 -19.32 -12.14 -17.98
CA GLY A 101 -19.08 -11.27 -19.12
C GLY A 101 -20.34 -10.85 -19.86
N ASN A 102 -21.51 -10.84 -19.22
CA ASN A 102 -22.76 -10.51 -19.89
C ASN A 102 -22.98 -9.01 -20.14
N LEU A 103 -22.22 -8.17 -19.45
CA LEU A 103 -22.35 -6.74 -19.62
C LEU A 103 -21.55 -6.26 -20.83
N THR A 104 -22.15 -5.42 -21.64
CA THR A 104 -21.48 -4.84 -22.81
C THR A 104 -21.58 -3.32 -22.78
N TRP A 105 -20.67 -2.67 -23.47
CA TRP A 105 -20.71 -1.22 -23.61
C TRP A 105 -20.16 -0.82 -24.96
N GLU A 106 -20.53 0.38 -25.39
CA GLU A 106 -20.04 0.97 -26.65
C GLU A 106 -19.68 2.42 -26.43
N GLN A 107 -18.70 2.88 -27.21
CA GLN A 107 -18.37 4.30 -27.23
C GLN A 107 -19.15 4.95 -28.37
N ASN A 108 -20.02 5.92 -28.04
CA ASN A 108 -20.87 6.59 -28.99
C ASN A 108 -20.34 7.98 -29.30
N GLY A 109 -20.41 8.36 -30.53
CA GLY A 109 -20.00 9.66 -30.96
C GLY A 109 -18.58 9.79 -31.36
#